data_6cce2ed07431b1a9f8a9f481245c1953
#
_entry.id   6cce2ed07431b1a9f8a9f481245c1953
#
_cell.length_a   1.000
_cell.length_b   1.000
_cell.length_c   1.000
_cell.angle_alpha   90.00
_cell.angle_beta   90.00
_cell.angle_gamma   90.00
#
_symmetry.space_group_name_H-M   'P 1'
#
loop_
_entity.id
_entity.type
_entity.pdbx_description
1 polymer ?
#
loop_
_entity_poly.entity_id
_entity_poly.type
_entity_poly.pdbx_seq_one_letter_code
_entity_poly.pdbx_strand_id
1 'polypeptide(L)'
;MPRISKFVNLKKFLKAQTKERLSLTFEEIERITGEKLYPSAYKYAAYWQPSKTHVLPNLIIDCGYKFEMVDLNEKIIKLIRSN
;
A
#
# COMPACT_ATOMS: atom_id res chain seq x y z
N MET A 1 14.02 20.56 -11.51
CA MET A 1 13.46 19.26 -11.85
C MET A 1 12.39 18.86 -10.84
N PRO A 2 11.19 18.53 -11.29
CA PRO A 2 10.17 18.14 -10.35
C PRO A 2 10.53 16.84 -9.63
N ARG A 3 10.28 16.81 -8.34
CA ARG A 3 10.54 15.61 -7.56
C ARG A 3 9.38 14.64 -7.75
N ILE A 4 9.70 13.43 -8.18
CA ILE A 4 8.70 12.40 -8.33
C ILE A 4 8.55 11.70 -6.98
N SER A 5 7.32 11.60 -6.49
CA SER A 5 7.06 10.89 -5.25
C SER A 5 7.46 9.43 -5.40
N LYS A 6 8.07 8.88 -4.34
CA LYS A 6 8.45 7.46 -4.35
C LYS A 6 7.24 6.53 -4.49
N PHE A 7 6.05 7.03 -4.20
CA PHE A 7 4.83 6.22 -4.29
C PHE A 7 4.09 6.39 -5.60
N VAL A 8 4.61 7.18 -6.55
CA VAL A 8 3.90 7.41 -7.82
C VAL A 8 3.71 6.12 -8.60
N ASN A 9 4.69 5.23 -8.57
CA ASN A 9 4.59 3.96 -9.27
C ASN A 9 3.53 3.06 -8.65
N LEU A 10 3.43 3.06 -7.32
CA LEU A 10 2.40 2.30 -6.63
C LEU A 10 1.01 2.85 -6.97
N LYS A 11 0.88 4.17 -7.01
CA LYS A 11 -0.38 4.81 -7.38
C LYS A 11 -0.81 4.39 -8.79
N LYS A 12 0.12 4.41 -9.75
CA LYS A 12 -0.15 3.98 -11.11
C LYS A 12 -0.55 2.51 -11.16
N PHE A 13 0.17 1.67 -10.40
CA PHE A 13 -0.13 0.25 -10.35
C PHE A 13 -1.55 0.00 -9.84
N LEU A 14 -1.92 0.65 -8.74
CA LEU A 14 -3.23 0.47 -8.15
C LEU A 14 -4.35 0.97 -9.06
N LYS A 15 -4.14 2.10 -9.72
CA LYS A 15 -5.15 2.65 -10.63
C LYS A 15 -5.33 1.81 -11.89
N ALA A 16 -4.31 1.06 -12.28
CA ALA A 16 -4.39 0.20 -13.45
C ALA A 16 -5.09 -1.13 -13.16
N GLN A 17 -5.31 -1.46 -11.89
CA GLN A 17 -5.96 -2.72 -11.53
C GLN A 17 -7.45 -2.67 -11.80
N THR A 18 -7.98 -3.76 -12.37
CA THR A 18 -9.41 -3.89 -12.60
C THR A 18 -10.08 -4.88 -11.65
N LYS A 19 -9.27 -5.57 -10.86
CA LYS A 19 -9.78 -6.58 -9.93
C LYS A 19 -10.45 -5.93 -8.72
N GLU A 20 -11.51 -6.56 -8.25
CA GLU A 20 -12.17 -6.11 -7.04
C GLU A 20 -11.33 -6.35 -5.81
N ARG A 21 -10.59 -7.45 -5.77
CA ARG A 21 -9.70 -7.81 -4.67
C ARG A 21 -8.28 -7.93 -5.15
N LEU A 22 -7.37 -7.46 -4.34
CA LEU A 22 -5.95 -7.43 -4.68
C LEU A 22 -5.13 -7.81 -3.46
N SER A 23 -4.17 -8.69 -3.66
CA SER A 23 -3.21 -9.06 -2.61
C SER A 23 -1.83 -8.57 -3.01
N LEU A 24 -1.13 -7.95 -2.08
CA LEU A 24 0.24 -7.48 -2.30
C LEU A 24 1.09 -7.91 -1.13
N THR A 25 2.26 -8.48 -1.44
CA THR A 25 3.25 -8.72 -0.38
C THR A 25 3.98 -7.42 -0.08
N PHE A 26 4.56 -7.35 1.11
CA PHE A 26 5.38 -6.19 1.46
C PHE A 26 6.56 -6.05 0.49
N GLU A 27 7.13 -7.18 0.08
CA GLU A 27 8.22 -7.17 -0.89
C GLU A 27 7.78 -6.62 -2.24
N GLU A 28 6.58 -6.97 -2.68
CA GLU A 28 6.05 -6.42 -3.93
C GLU A 28 5.88 -4.92 -3.86
N ILE A 29 5.40 -4.42 -2.72
CA ILE A 29 5.25 -2.98 -2.53
C ILE A 29 6.62 -2.30 -2.60
N GLU A 30 7.62 -2.87 -1.95
CA GLU A 30 8.97 -2.33 -2.00
C GLU A 30 9.52 -2.33 -3.42
N ARG A 31 9.25 -3.39 -4.16
CA ARG A 31 9.70 -3.50 -5.55
C ARG A 31 9.02 -2.45 -6.44
N ILE A 32 7.72 -2.26 -6.24
CA ILE A 32 6.96 -1.28 -7.03
C ILE A 32 7.42 0.13 -6.73
N THR A 33 7.64 0.45 -5.45
CA THR A 33 8.04 1.80 -5.05
C THR A 33 9.52 2.06 -5.26
N GLY A 34 10.32 0.99 -5.31
CA GLY A 34 11.77 1.12 -5.40
C GLY A 34 12.44 1.45 -4.08
N GLU A 35 11.71 1.40 -2.98
CA GLU A 35 12.25 1.70 -1.66
C GLU A 35 11.74 0.72 -0.62
N LYS A 36 12.54 0.49 0.41
CA LYS A 36 12.15 -0.39 1.50
C LYS A 36 11.12 0.28 2.40
N LEU A 37 10.18 -0.52 2.90
CA LEU A 37 9.23 -0.06 3.89
C LEU A 37 9.93 0.21 5.21
N TYR A 38 9.36 1.09 6.03
CA TYR A 38 9.86 1.31 7.37
C TYR A 38 9.69 0.05 8.21
N PRO A 39 10.59 -0.18 9.20
CA PRO A 39 10.46 -1.36 10.06
C PRO A 39 9.10 -1.49 10.75
N SER A 40 8.45 -0.38 11.06
CA SER A 40 7.13 -0.41 11.69
C SER A 40 6.06 -1.04 10.80
N ALA A 41 6.26 -1.02 9.47
CA ALA A 41 5.33 -1.68 8.55
C ALA A 41 5.34 -3.19 8.75
N TYR A 42 6.46 -3.74 9.20
CA TYR A 42 6.62 -5.17 9.43
C TYR A 42 6.23 -5.59 10.84
N LYS A 43 6.14 -4.66 11.77
CA LYS A 43 5.92 -4.96 13.18
C LYS A 43 4.54 -4.60 13.69
N TYR A 44 3.93 -3.58 13.13
CA TYR A 44 2.69 -3.01 13.69
C TYR A 44 1.61 -2.91 12.64
N ALA A 45 0.47 -3.54 12.91
CA ALA A 45 -0.69 -3.40 12.04
C ALA A 45 -1.16 -1.95 11.95
N ALA A 46 -0.93 -1.16 12.98
CA ALA A 46 -1.32 0.25 12.99
C ALA A 46 -0.64 1.06 11.89
N TYR A 47 0.53 0.64 11.42
CA TYR A 47 1.18 1.31 10.30
C TYR A 47 0.28 1.36 9.07
N TRP A 48 -0.55 0.35 8.89
CA TRP A 48 -1.38 0.20 7.72
C TRP A 48 -2.77 0.84 7.88
N GLN A 49 -2.99 1.54 9.00
CA GLN A 49 -4.24 2.27 9.20
C GLN A 49 -4.09 3.71 8.72
N PRO A 50 -5.09 4.25 8.02
CA PRO A 50 -5.02 5.64 7.57
C PRO A 50 -4.87 6.60 8.74
N SER A 51 -3.96 7.56 8.58
CA SER A 51 -3.78 8.61 9.58
C SER A 51 -3.04 9.76 8.91
N LYS A 52 -2.94 10.88 9.63
CA LYS A 52 -2.26 12.04 9.09
C LYS A 52 -0.78 11.79 8.81
N THR A 53 -0.18 10.84 9.51
CA THR A 53 1.25 10.56 9.40
C THR A 53 1.58 9.36 8.51
N HIS A 54 0.58 8.58 8.14
CA HIS A 54 0.79 7.37 7.36
C HIS A 54 0.42 7.61 5.89
N VAL A 55 1.43 7.95 5.09
CA VAL A 55 1.21 8.29 3.68
C VAL A 55 0.75 7.08 2.87
N LEU A 56 1.37 5.93 3.10
CA LEU A 56 1.11 4.74 2.28
C LEU A 56 -0.32 4.23 2.38
N PRO A 57 -0.89 4.00 3.58
CA PRO A 57 -2.29 3.57 3.63
C PRO A 57 -3.25 4.62 3.09
N ASN A 58 -2.97 5.90 3.30
CA ASN A 58 -3.80 6.95 2.74
C ASN A 58 -3.80 6.92 1.21
N LEU A 59 -2.65 6.70 0.61
CA LEU A 59 -2.53 6.60 -0.84
C LEU A 59 -3.36 5.43 -1.38
N ILE A 60 -3.31 4.29 -0.71
CA ILE A 60 -4.07 3.12 -1.14
C ILE A 60 -5.57 3.41 -1.12
N ILE A 61 -6.04 4.08 -0.08
CA ILE A 61 -7.44 4.46 0.03
C ILE A 61 -7.82 5.47 -1.05
N ASP A 62 -6.95 6.43 -1.31
CA ASP A 62 -7.19 7.43 -2.35
C ASP A 62 -7.28 6.81 -3.74
N CYS A 63 -6.66 5.65 -3.94
CA CYS A 63 -6.75 4.92 -5.20
C CYS A 63 -8.00 4.08 -5.35
N GLY A 64 -8.90 4.12 -4.37
CA GLY A 64 -10.17 3.42 -4.44
C GLY A 64 -10.17 2.04 -3.83
N TYR A 65 -9.19 1.74 -2.99
CA TYR A 65 -9.11 0.48 -2.27
C TYR A 65 -9.19 0.72 -0.77
N LYS A 66 -9.63 -0.30 -0.06
CA LYS A 66 -9.57 -0.31 1.40
C LYS A 66 -8.95 -1.61 1.85
N PHE A 67 -8.44 -1.63 3.06
CA PHE A 67 -7.78 -2.80 3.61
C PHE A 67 -8.82 -3.82 4.06
N GLU A 68 -8.75 -5.02 3.49
CA GLU A 68 -9.53 -6.16 3.94
C GLU A 68 -8.80 -6.89 5.06
N MET A 69 -7.48 -7.01 4.91
CA MET A 69 -6.67 -7.72 5.89
C MET A 69 -5.21 -7.25 5.79
N VAL A 70 -4.54 -7.22 6.93
CA VAL A 70 -3.10 -7.03 6.99
C VAL A 70 -2.53 -8.20 7.78
N ASP A 71 -1.67 -9.00 7.15
CA ASP A 71 -1.05 -10.15 7.78
C ASP A 71 0.44 -9.89 7.95
N LEU A 72 0.84 -9.61 9.20
CA LEU A 72 2.24 -9.30 9.48
C LEU A 72 3.11 -10.55 9.46
N ASN A 73 2.55 -11.72 9.72
CA ASN A 73 3.31 -12.96 9.68
C ASN A 73 3.68 -13.35 8.25
N GLU A 74 2.71 -13.26 7.35
CA GLU A 74 2.92 -13.58 5.94
C GLU A 74 3.45 -12.39 5.16
N LYS A 75 3.42 -11.21 5.76
CA LYS A 75 3.87 -9.96 5.13
C LYS A 75 3.09 -9.68 3.86
N ILE A 76 1.77 -9.73 3.99
CA ILE A 76 0.81 -9.53 2.89
C ILE A 76 -0.27 -8.57 3.34
N ILE A 77 -0.68 -7.69 2.43
CA ILE A 77 -1.91 -6.92 2.61
C ILE A 77 -2.94 -7.39 1.60
N LYS A 78 -4.18 -7.45 2.02
CA LYS A 78 -5.30 -7.76 1.12
C LYS A 78 -6.19 -6.54 1.04
N LEU A 79 -6.49 -6.16 -0.18
CA LEU A 79 -7.25 -4.95 -0.47
C LEU A 79 -8.53 -5.33 -1.21
N ILE A 80 -9.56 -4.51 -1.00
CA ILE A 80 -10.82 -4.67 -1.70
C ILE A 80 -11.25 -3.31 -2.21
N ARG A 81 -11.84 -3.28 -3.40
CA ARG A 81 -12.30 -2.03 -3.99
C ARG A 81 -13.40 -1.43 -3.12
N SER A 82 -13.31 -0.13 -2.88
CA SER A 82 -14.14 0.51 -1.86
C SER A 82 -15.49 1.02 -2.35
N ASN A 83 -15.84 0.80 -3.60
CA ASN A 83 -17.18 1.26 -4.05
C ASN A 83 -18.08 0.13 -4.47
#